data_f5a4c2c5a0062594ef668d30441b423f
#
_entry.id   f5a4c2c5a0062594ef668d30441b423f
#
_cell.length_a   1.000
_cell.length_b   1.000
_cell.length_c   1.000
_cell.angle_alpha   90.00
_cell.angle_beta   90.00
_cell.angle_gamma   90.00
#
_symmetry.space_group_name_H-M   'P 1'
#
loop_
_entity.id
_entity.type
_entity.pdbx_description
1 polymer ?
#
loop_
_entity_poly.entity_id
_entity_poly.type
_entity_poly.pdbx_seq_one_letter_code
_entity_poly.pdbx_strand_id
1 'polypeptide(L)'
;MERVACPLFWVLPMRIVIVGQGPFGEKVLEALLKRREDVVGTFSPPDKRGEGMKTLAEKSGIAFFRPNLMRDPEVYDAYVRLQPELAILAFVTDIIPEKLLTVPSLGTICYHPSLLPRHRGATAINWAIIRGDTRTGFTIFWVDKGIDTGPILLQKEVEIGPDDTTGSLYFNALFPMGVDGMVEAVELIKKGKAPRIPQDDSKATYEPPCDDRVASVNFEKAIRDVYNLIRGCDPQPGAYTTFRAKRIRFYDVKMFPSTIEKQPGEIVSIEERSIQIAVKGGVIQIGKLRVDKGEKIGPVEFAKSVDLKIGDRFGKG
;
A
#
# COMPACT_ATOMS: atom_id res chain seq x y z
N MET A 1 2.96 -44.88 -42.73
CA MET A 1 2.30 -43.87 -41.87
C MET A 1 2.97 -43.90 -40.50
N GLU A 2 4.05 -43.16 -40.35
CA GLU A 2 4.73 -43.02 -39.04
C GLU A 2 3.98 -42.00 -38.24
N ARG A 3 3.49 -42.39 -37.07
CA ARG A 3 2.94 -41.47 -36.06
C ARG A 3 4.11 -40.75 -35.41
N VAL A 4 4.32 -39.49 -35.77
CA VAL A 4 5.20 -38.60 -35.06
C VAL A 4 4.57 -38.39 -33.67
N ALA A 5 5.13 -39.05 -32.65
CA ALA A 5 4.81 -38.77 -31.27
C ALA A 5 5.34 -37.39 -30.91
N CYS A 6 4.44 -36.44 -30.73
CA CYS A 6 4.79 -35.13 -30.15
C CYS A 6 5.31 -35.40 -28.72
N PRO A 7 6.54 -35.06 -28.37
CA PRO A 7 6.99 -35.22 -27.01
C PRO A 7 6.21 -34.22 -26.14
N LEU A 8 5.32 -34.72 -25.31
CA LEU A 8 4.79 -34.00 -24.17
C LEU A 8 5.99 -33.67 -23.26
N PHE A 9 6.60 -32.52 -23.48
CA PHE A 9 7.48 -31.93 -22.48
C PHE A 9 6.63 -31.67 -21.23
N TRP A 10 6.73 -32.53 -20.25
CA TRP A 10 6.30 -32.26 -18.90
C TRP A 10 7.18 -31.12 -18.37
N VAL A 11 6.74 -29.90 -18.58
CA VAL A 11 7.36 -28.78 -17.88
C VAL A 11 7.00 -29.00 -16.41
N LEU A 12 7.99 -29.39 -15.60
CA LEU A 12 7.81 -29.50 -14.17
C LEU A 12 7.21 -28.18 -13.65
N PRO A 13 6.21 -28.24 -12.79
CA PRO A 13 5.61 -27.03 -12.26
C PRO A 13 6.68 -26.25 -11.48
N MET A 14 6.77 -24.92 -11.78
CA MET A 14 7.71 -24.02 -11.12
C MET A 14 7.35 -23.90 -9.63
N ARG A 15 8.30 -24.24 -8.76
CA ARG A 15 8.13 -24.23 -7.31
C ARG A 15 8.16 -22.80 -6.76
N ILE A 16 7.03 -22.36 -6.23
CA ILE A 16 6.85 -20.97 -5.77
C ILE A 16 6.75 -20.90 -4.26
N VAL A 17 7.49 -19.96 -3.65
CA VAL A 17 7.30 -19.55 -2.26
C VAL A 17 6.69 -18.14 -2.25
N ILE A 18 5.71 -17.92 -1.36
CA ILE A 18 5.10 -16.60 -1.16
C ILE A 18 5.45 -16.10 0.24
N VAL A 19 6.08 -14.94 0.31
CA VAL A 19 6.22 -14.14 1.53
C VAL A 19 5.20 -13.01 1.43
N GLY A 20 4.21 -12.98 2.31
CA GLY A 20 3.13 -12.02 2.16
C GLY A 20 2.29 -11.82 3.42
N GLN A 21 1.42 -10.81 3.37
CA GLN A 21 0.53 -10.51 4.50
C GLN A 21 -0.74 -9.78 4.05
N GLY A 22 -1.73 -9.77 4.95
CA GLY A 22 -2.99 -9.06 4.76
C GLY A 22 -3.80 -9.57 3.55
N PRO A 23 -4.83 -8.85 3.16
CA PRO A 23 -5.70 -9.25 2.05
C PRO A 23 -4.97 -9.42 0.71
N PHE A 24 -3.90 -8.64 0.47
CA PHE A 24 -3.15 -8.73 -0.78
C PHE A 24 -2.39 -10.05 -0.90
N GLY A 25 -1.64 -10.45 0.14
CA GLY A 25 -0.93 -11.73 0.15
C GLY A 25 -1.89 -12.91 0.01
N GLU A 26 -3.04 -12.85 0.70
CA GLU A 26 -4.10 -13.86 0.59
C GLU A 26 -4.65 -13.96 -0.83
N LYS A 27 -4.96 -12.84 -1.48
CA LYS A 27 -5.52 -12.83 -2.84
C LYS A 27 -4.50 -13.26 -3.90
N VAL A 28 -3.22 -12.94 -3.74
CA VAL A 28 -2.16 -13.45 -4.61
C VAL A 28 -2.05 -14.97 -4.48
N LEU A 29 -2.03 -15.50 -3.26
CA LEU A 29 -2.03 -16.96 -3.02
C LEU A 29 -3.25 -17.61 -3.67
N GLU A 30 -4.47 -17.08 -3.42
CA GLU A 30 -5.71 -17.58 -4.00
C GLU A 30 -5.67 -17.61 -5.54
N ALA A 31 -5.18 -16.53 -6.16
CA ALA A 31 -5.10 -16.40 -7.61
C ALA A 31 -4.14 -17.43 -8.24
N LEU A 32 -2.98 -17.67 -7.62
CA LEU A 32 -2.01 -18.65 -8.08
C LEU A 32 -2.53 -20.08 -7.92
N LEU A 33 -3.18 -20.39 -6.81
CA LEU A 33 -3.80 -21.71 -6.60
C LEU A 33 -4.92 -22.01 -7.60
N LYS A 34 -5.76 -21.04 -7.92
CA LYS A 34 -6.79 -21.16 -8.98
C LYS A 34 -6.19 -21.50 -10.34
N ARG A 35 -4.96 -21.07 -10.60
CA ARG A 35 -4.21 -21.38 -11.82
C ARG A 35 -3.39 -22.67 -11.72
N ARG A 36 -3.50 -23.39 -10.60
CA ARG A 36 -2.78 -24.62 -10.32
C ARG A 36 -1.26 -24.44 -10.34
N GLU A 37 -0.78 -23.28 -9.90
CA GLU A 37 0.64 -23.05 -9.69
C GLU A 37 1.12 -23.85 -8.48
N ASP A 38 2.37 -24.32 -8.53
CA ASP A 38 2.98 -25.12 -7.46
C ASP A 38 3.50 -24.22 -6.33
N VAL A 39 2.60 -23.79 -5.45
CA VAL A 39 2.97 -23.03 -4.25
C VAL A 39 3.41 -24.02 -3.17
N VAL A 40 4.72 -24.13 -2.94
CA VAL A 40 5.32 -25.10 -2.02
C VAL A 40 5.39 -24.64 -0.58
N GLY A 41 5.23 -23.34 -0.33
CA GLY A 41 5.24 -22.79 1.03
C GLY A 41 4.90 -21.29 1.08
N THR A 42 4.41 -20.87 2.24
CA THR A 42 4.05 -19.48 2.50
C THR A 42 4.62 -19.03 3.84
N PHE A 43 5.09 -17.78 3.88
CA PHE A 43 5.60 -17.12 5.07
C PHE A 43 4.80 -15.84 5.34
N SER A 44 4.33 -15.66 6.57
CA SER A 44 3.50 -14.52 6.96
C SER A 44 3.74 -14.17 8.43
N PRO A 45 3.56 -12.90 8.85
CA PRO A 45 3.77 -12.54 10.25
C PRO A 45 2.82 -13.30 11.19
N PRO A 46 3.20 -13.49 12.48
CA PRO A 46 2.43 -14.28 13.43
C PRO A 46 1.20 -13.60 14.00
N ASP A 47 0.87 -12.41 13.54
CA ASP A 47 -0.31 -11.64 13.98
C ASP A 47 -1.49 -11.77 13.00
N LYS A 48 -2.56 -10.98 13.25
CA LYS A 48 -3.79 -10.99 12.44
C LYS A 48 -3.57 -10.76 10.94
N ARG A 49 -2.44 -10.16 10.53
CA ARG A 49 -2.11 -9.93 9.11
C ARG A 49 -1.79 -11.23 8.38
N GLY A 50 -1.38 -12.27 9.10
CA GLY A 50 -1.08 -13.59 8.54
C GLY A 50 -2.27 -14.56 8.51
N GLU A 51 -3.38 -14.27 9.18
CA GLU A 51 -4.47 -15.27 9.40
C GLU A 51 -5.17 -15.70 8.09
N GLY A 52 -5.40 -14.78 7.15
CA GLY A 52 -6.02 -15.13 5.85
C GLY A 52 -5.15 -16.08 5.04
N MET A 53 -3.85 -15.80 4.94
CA MET A 53 -2.89 -16.67 4.26
C MET A 53 -2.76 -18.03 4.95
N LYS A 54 -2.74 -18.05 6.30
CA LYS A 54 -2.73 -19.28 7.08
C LYS A 54 -3.90 -20.18 6.73
N THR A 55 -5.11 -19.66 6.87
CA THR A 55 -6.35 -20.39 6.61
C THR A 55 -6.37 -20.99 5.20
N LEU A 56 -5.93 -20.20 4.19
CA LEU A 56 -5.90 -20.64 2.81
C LEU A 56 -4.82 -21.71 2.56
N ALA A 57 -3.62 -21.53 3.12
CA ALA A 57 -2.52 -22.48 3.00
C ALA A 57 -2.87 -23.84 3.64
N GLU A 58 -3.40 -23.82 4.87
CA GLU A 58 -3.83 -25.05 5.56
C GLU A 58 -4.91 -25.80 4.79
N LYS A 59 -5.92 -25.09 4.28
CA LYS A 59 -6.99 -25.66 3.44
C LYS A 59 -6.46 -26.29 2.15
N SER A 60 -5.36 -25.77 1.63
CA SER A 60 -4.76 -26.21 0.36
C SER A 60 -3.60 -27.20 0.56
N GLY A 61 -3.29 -27.59 1.80
CA GLY A 61 -2.20 -28.52 2.11
C GLY A 61 -0.81 -27.95 1.87
N ILE A 62 -0.65 -26.60 1.92
CA ILE A 62 0.60 -25.88 1.67
C ILE A 62 1.30 -25.63 3.01
N ALA A 63 2.63 -25.80 3.04
CA ALA A 63 3.43 -25.46 4.22
C ALA A 63 3.28 -23.98 4.58
N PHE A 64 2.93 -23.71 5.84
CA PHE A 64 2.74 -22.35 6.35
C PHE A 64 3.67 -22.07 7.52
N PHE A 65 4.42 -20.96 7.44
CA PHE A 65 5.40 -20.53 8.43
C PHE A 65 5.04 -19.15 8.98
N ARG A 66 5.25 -18.95 10.28
CA ARG A 66 4.91 -17.71 11.00
C ARG A 66 6.13 -17.10 11.70
N PRO A 67 7.17 -16.69 10.98
CA PRO A 67 8.31 -16.06 11.61
C PRO A 67 7.94 -14.67 12.17
N ASN A 68 8.61 -14.27 13.25
CA ASN A 68 8.53 -12.88 13.70
C ASN A 68 9.21 -11.96 12.70
N LEU A 69 10.38 -12.36 12.21
CA LEU A 69 11.14 -11.67 11.17
C LEU A 69 11.70 -12.69 10.18
N MET A 70 11.77 -12.30 8.91
CA MET A 70 12.34 -13.17 7.86
C MET A 70 13.83 -13.46 8.06
N ARG A 71 14.53 -12.69 8.92
CA ARG A 71 15.94 -12.93 9.28
C ARG A 71 16.14 -13.96 10.39
N ASP A 72 15.07 -14.47 11.01
CA ASP A 72 15.16 -15.45 12.09
C ASP A 72 15.88 -16.73 11.56
N PRO A 73 16.78 -17.35 12.36
CA PRO A 73 17.64 -18.45 11.88
C PRO A 73 16.86 -19.62 11.27
N GLU A 74 15.78 -20.02 11.90
CA GLU A 74 14.94 -21.14 11.48
C GLU A 74 14.25 -20.93 10.13
N VAL A 75 14.08 -19.67 9.71
CA VAL A 75 13.46 -19.33 8.42
C VAL A 75 14.33 -19.79 7.26
N TYR A 76 15.64 -19.62 7.35
CA TYR A 76 16.54 -20.02 6.27
C TYR A 76 16.47 -21.49 5.96
N ASP A 77 16.53 -22.35 6.99
CA ASP A 77 16.48 -23.80 6.82
C ASP A 77 15.13 -24.27 6.27
N ALA A 78 14.04 -23.70 6.76
CA ALA A 78 12.71 -23.99 6.24
C ALA A 78 12.59 -23.56 4.76
N TYR A 79 13.10 -22.39 4.42
CA TYR A 79 13.05 -21.83 3.08
C TYR A 79 13.85 -22.67 2.08
N VAL A 80 15.08 -23.09 2.44
CA VAL A 80 15.94 -23.92 1.60
C VAL A 80 15.33 -25.33 1.39
N ARG A 81 14.72 -25.92 2.42
CA ARG A 81 14.05 -27.24 2.31
C ARG A 81 12.89 -27.23 1.32
N LEU A 82 12.25 -26.08 1.11
CA LEU A 82 11.18 -25.93 0.10
C LEU A 82 11.71 -25.96 -1.33
N GLN A 83 13.02 -25.75 -1.55
CA GLN A 83 13.64 -25.70 -2.88
C GLN A 83 12.87 -24.80 -3.87
N PRO A 84 12.62 -23.53 -3.54
CA PRO A 84 11.86 -22.65 -4.42
C PRO A 84 12.66 -22.28 -5.68
N GLU A 85 11.99 -22.24 -6.81
CA GLU A 85 12.54 -21.68 -8.04
C GLU A 85 12.21 -20.19 -8.17
N LEU A 86 11.05 -19.77 -7.68
CA LEU A 86 10.62 -18.38 -7.63
C LEU A 86 10.14 -18.01 -6.23
N ALA A 87 10.53 -16.83 -5.77
CA ALA A 87 9.92 -16.21 -4.59
C ALA A 87 9.09 -15.00 -4.97
N ILE A 88 7.95 -14.84 -4.30
CA ILE A 88 7.03 -13.73 -4.47
C ILE A 88 6.89 -12.98 -3.15
N LEU A 89 7.19 -11.67 -3.17
CA LEU A 89 6.94 -10.76 -2.06
C LEU A 89 5.61 -10.02 -2.30
N ALA A 90 4.57 -10.43 -1.56
CA ALA A 90 3.21 -9.94 -1.70
C ALA A 90 2.83 -9.04 -0.52
N PHE A 91 3.14 -7.74 -0.61
CA PHE A 91 2.89 -6.75 0.44
C PHE A 91 3.68 -7.02 1.74
N VAL A 92 4.98 -7.08 1.62
CA VAL A 92 5.91 -7.33 2.74
C VAL A 92 6.37 -6.02 3.35
N THR A 93 6.41 -5.96 4.69
CA THR A 93 6.89 -4.79 5.46
C THR A 93 8.22 -5.07 6.19
N ASP A 94 8.73 -6.30 6.09
CA ASP A 94 10.02 -6.70 6.65
C ASP A 94 11.12 -6.66 5.57
N ILE A 95 12.36 -6.46 5.99
CA ILE A 95 13.52 -6.52 5.11
C ILE A 95 13.91 -7.99 4.94
N ILE A 96 13.86 -8.46 3.71
CA ILE A 96 14.25 -9.84 3.37
C ILE A 96 15.78 -9.93 3.29
N PRO A 97 16.43 -10.79 4.08
CA PRO A 97 17.88 -10.96 4.02
C PRO A 97 18.37 -11.42 2.64
N GLU A 98 19.50 -10.88 2.19
CA GLU A 98 20.11 -11.22 0.88
C GLU A 98 20.29 -12.73 0.70
N LYS A 99 20.65 -13.47 1.75
CA LYS A 99 20.77 -14.93 1.72
C LYS A 99 19.48 -15.67 1.33
N LEU A 100 18.29 -15.09 1.62
CA LEU A 100 17.00 -15.66 1.18
C LEU A 100 16.68 -15.27 -0.25
N LEU A 101 17.07 -14.08 -0.70
CA LEU A 101 16.83 -13.60 -2.07
C LEU A 101 17.58 -14.45 -3.11
N THR A 102 18.70 -15.07 -2.71
CA THR A 102 19.55 -15.88 -3.59
C THR A 102 19.21 -17.36 -3.62
N VAL A 103 18.30 -17.83 -2.77
CA VAL A 103 17.87 -19.24 -2.77
C VAL A 103 17.05 -19.61 -4.01
N PRO A 104 16.04 -18.81 -4.44
CA PRO A 104 15.25 -19.16 -5.61
C PRO A 104 16.06 -19.05 -6.90
N SER A 105 16.15 -20.12 -7.69
CA SER A 105 16.98 -20.19 -8.88
C SER A 105 16.60 -19.20 -9.99
N LEU A 106 15.33 -18.81 -10.08
CA LEU A 106 14.82 -17.79 -11.00
C LEU A 106 14.86 -16.39 -10.40
N GLY A 107 14.99 -16.30 -9.05
CA GLY A 107 15.05 -15.05 -8.29
C GLY A 107 13.79 -14.75 -7.50
N THR A 108 13.75 -13.53 -6.99
CA THR A 108 12.64 -13.01 -6.15
C THR A 108 12.00 -11.83 -6.83
N ILE A 109 10.67 -11.80 -6.90
CA ILE A 109 9.88 -10.66 -7.41
C ILE A 109 9.07 -10.02 -6.28
N CYS A 110 8.84 -8.71 -6.38
CA CYS A 110 8.08 -7.94 -5.40
C CYS A 110 7.04 -7.06 -6.07
N TYR A 111 5.87 -6.93 -5.45
CA TYR A 111 4.88 -5.92 -5.78
C TYR A 111 5.16 -4.62 -5.04
N HIS A 112 5.25 -3.51 -5.78
CA HIS A 112 5.36 -2.17 -5.24
C HIS A 112 4.30 -1.25 -5.83
N PRO A 113 3.48 -0.57 -5.00
CA PRO A 113 2.35 0.23 -5.49
C PRO A 113 2.76 1.64 -5.92
N SER A 114 3.71 1.74 -6.85
CA SER A 114 4.09 2.97 -7.55
C SER A 114 4.65 2.68 -8.94
N LEU A 115 4.83 3.72 -9.73
CA LEU A 115 5.58 3.70 -10.98
C LEU A 115 7.07 3.91 -10.68
N LEU A 116 7.79 2.84 -10.27
CA LEU A 116 9.22 2.90 -10.01
C LEU A 116 9.98 3.49 -11.22
N PRO A 117 10.99 4.33 -10.98
CA PRO A 117 11.71 4.57 -9.73
C PRO A 117 11.09 5.66 -8.83
N ARG A 118 9.92 6.20 -9.15
CA ARG A 118 9.25 7.17 -8.27
C ARG A 118 8.61 6.47 -7.07
N HIS A 119 8.63 7.16 -5.91
CA HIS A 119 8.02 6.70 -4.65
C HIS A 119 8.54 5.34 -4.19
N ARG A 120 9.86 5.13 -4.19
CA ARG A 120 10.48 4.01 -3.48
C ARG A 120 10.19 4.11 -1.98
N GLY A 121 9.98 2.98 -1.31
CA GLY A 121 9.75 2.91 0.14
C GLY A 121 8.32 2.55 0.54
N ALA A 122 8.03 2.59 1.84
CA ALA A 122 6.92 1.87 2.45
C ALA A 122 5.51 2.44 2.21
N THR A 123 5.34 3.69 1.79
CA THR A 123 4.05 4.38 1.74
C THR A 123 3.83 5.13 0.41
N ALA A 124 4.20 4.48 -0.68
CA ALA A 124 4.18 5.06 -2.02
C ALA A 124 2.81 5.64 -2.44
N ILE A 125 1.70 4.96 -2.11
CA ILE A 125 0.35 5.41 -2.46
C ILE A 125 0.01 6.73 -1.75
N ASN A 126 0.35 6.82 -0.45
CA ASN A 126 0.14 8.05 0.32
C ASN A 126 0.87 9.23 -0.34
N TRP A 127 2.14 9.02 -0.69
CA TRP A 127 2.98 10.08 -1.22
C TRP A 127 2.60 10.52 -2.63
N ALA A 128 2.17 9.61 -3.49
CA ALA A 128 1.64 9.98 -4.80
C ALA A 128 0.48 10.98 -4.67
N ILE A 129 -0.44 10.74 -3.72
CA ILE A 129 -1.57 11.65 -3.47
C ILE A 129 -1.12 12.94 -2.78
N ILE A 130 -0.27 12.86 -1.74
CA ILE A 130 0.23 14.02 -1.00
C ILE A 130 1.00 14.96 -1.91
N ARG A 131 1.79 14.44 -2.83
CA ARG A 131 2.56 15.22 -3.84
C ARG A 131 1.67 15.81 -4.93
N GLY A 132 0.41 15.36 -5.03
CA GLY A 132 -0.54 15.83 -6.04
C GLY A 132 -0.30 15.23 -7.42
N ASP A 133 0.28 14.05 -7.48
CA ASP A 133 0.41 13.31 -8.73
C ASP A 133 -0.98 13.02 -9.32
N THR A 134 -1.10 13.09 -10.62
CA THR A 134 -2.34 12.77 -11.36
C THR A 134 -2.37 11.32 -11.84
N ARG A 135 -1.23 10.63 -11.76
CA ARG A 135 -1.04 9.24 -12.16
C ARG A 135 -0.14 8.53 -11.18
N THR A 136 -0.44 7.27 -10.98
CA THR A 136 0.40 6.31 -10.26
C THR A 136 0.25 4.94 -10.93
N GLY A 137 0.57 3.88 -10.24
CA GLY A 137 0.43 2.53 -10.76
C GLY A 137 1.02 1.51 -9.80
N PHE A 138 1.36 0.37 -10.35
CA PHE A 138 2.16 -0.60 -9.63
C PHE A 138 3.33 -1.07 -10.50
N THR A 139 4.35 -1.52 -9.84
CA THR A 139 5.51 -2.17 -10.44
C THR A 139 5.73 -3.53 -9.81
N ILE A 140 5.90 -4.55 -10.63
CA ILE A 140 6.51 -5.80 -10.20
C ILE A 140 7.96 -5.78 -10.68
N PHE A 141 8.87 -5.98 -9.76
CA PHE A 141 10.30 -5.86 -10.02
C PHE A 141 11.06 -7.04 -9.41
N TRP A 142 12.23 -7.32 -9.95
CA TRP A 142 13.18 -8.28 -9.42
C TRP A 142 13.87 -7.68 -8.21
N VAL A 143 13.79 -8.36 -7.08
CA VAL A 143 14.38 -7.84 -5.85
C VAL A 143 15.89 -7.95 -5.89
N ASP A 144 16.57 -6.87 -5.53
CA ASP A 144 17.99 -6.78 -5.27
C ASP A 144 18.25 -6.41 -3.80
N LYS A 145 19.47 -6.05 -3.46
CA LYS A 145 19.88 -5.66 -2.08
C LYS A 145 19.45 -4.25 -1.67
N GLY A 146 18.96 -3.44 -2.61
CA GLY A 146 18.46 -2.08 -2.34
C GLY A 146 16.98 -2.07 -1.98
N ILE A 147 16.49 -0.92 -1.54
CA ILE A 147 15.06 -0.73 -1.28
C ILE A 147 14.39 -0.29 -2.58
N ASP A 148 13.60 -1.18 -3.18
CA ASP A 148 12.84 -0.97 -4.40
C ASP A 148 13.69 -0.52 -5.61
N THR A 149 14.96 -0.97 -5.69
CA THR A 149 15.93 -0.55 -6.72
C THR A 149 16.08 -1.53 -7.87
N GLY A 150 15.61 -2.75 -7.71
CA GLY A 150 15.80 -3.82 -8.67
C GLY A 150 15.13 -3.61 -10.02
N PRO A 151 15.52 -4.37 -11.05
CA PRO A 151 15.01 -4.20 -12.42
C PRO A 151 13.50 -4.44 -12.52
N ILE A 152 12.82 -3.63 -13.33
CA ILE A 152 11.38 -3.76 -13.56
C ILE A 152 11.09 -4.99 -14.42
N LEU A 153 10.11 -5.79 -13.99
CA LEU A 153 9.54 -6.90 -14.74
C LEU A 153 8.25 -6.48 -15.46
N LEU A 154 7.35 -5.83 -14.72
CA LEU A 154 6.04 -5.40 -15.21
C LEU A 154 5.65 -4.11 -14.51
N GLN A 155 5.07 -3.17 -15.26
CA GLN A 155 4.57 -1.91 -14.72
C GLN A 155 3.26 -1.54 -15.40
N LYS A 156 2.25 -1.14 -14.62
CA LYS A 156 0.97 -0.65 -15.15
C LYS A 156 0.56 0.64 -14.45
N GLU A 157 0.03 1.56 -15.22
CA GLU A 157 -0.37 2.89 -14.79
C GLU A 157 -1.87 2.96 -14.50
N VAL A 158 -2.26 3.85 -13.57
CA VAL A 158 -3.64 4.23 -13.27
C VAL A 158 -3.71 5.72 -12.97
N GLU A 159 -4.82 6.37 -13.34
CA GLU A 159 -5.09 7.76 -12.97
C GLU A 159 -5.46 7.88 -11.51
N ILE A 160 -5.02 8.97 -10.87
CA ILE A 160 -5.47 9.37 -9.54
C ILE A 160 -6.59 10.37 -9.72
N GLY A 161 -7.81 9.99 -9.38
CA GLY A 161 -8.96 10.88 -9.41
C GLY A 161 -8.80 12.07 -8.47
N PRO A 162 -9.49 13.20 -8.76
CA PRO A 162 -9.38 14.42 -7.97
C PRO A 162 -9.76 14.22 -6.50
N ASP A 163 -10.64 13.27 -6.20
CA ASP A 163 -11.16 12.98 -4.86
C ASP A 163 -10.69 11.61 -4.32
N ASP A 164 -9.77 10.94 -5.01
CA ASP A 164 -9.23 9.69 -4.51
C ASP A 164 -8.49 9.90 -3.19
N THR A 165 -8.76 9.01 -2.25
CA THR A 165 -7.96 8.81 -1.05
C THR A 165 -6.96 7.67 -1.26
N THR A 166 -5.97 7.54 -0.38
CA THR A 166 -5.10 6.35 -0.38
C THR A 166 -5.91 5.05 -0.31
N GLY A 167 -6.99 5.04 0.48
CA GLY A 167 -7.86 3.88 0.60
C GLY A 167 -8.63 3.58 -0.68
N SER A 168 -9.31 4.57 -1.29
CA SER A 168 -10.08 4.36 -2.51
C SER A 168 -9.19 3.91 -3.67
N LEU A 169 -8.07 4.58 -3.88
CA LEU A 169 -7.11 4.25 -4.93
C LEU A 169 -6.54 2.83 -4.77
N TYR A 170 -6.21 2.45 -3.52
CA TYR A 170 -5.72 1.11 -3.25
C TYR A 170 -6.79 0.05 -3.54
N PHE A 171 -7.94 0.13 -2.88
CA PHE A 171 -8.92 -0.95 -2.96
C PHE A 171 -9.65 -1.03 -4.30
N ASN A 172 -9.90 0.10 -4.96
CA ASN A 172 -10.64 0.13 -6.22
C ASN A 172 -9.77 -0.12 -7.46
N ALA A 173 -8.45 0.15 -7.38
CA ALA A 173 -7.56 0.05 -8.53
C ALA A 173 -6.29 -0.76 -8.24
N LEU A 174 -5.39 -0.29 -7.39
CA LEU A 174 -4.05 -0.86 -7.25
C LEU A 174 -4.06 -2.30 -6.69
N PHE A 175 -5.00 -2.61 -5.81
CA PHE A 175 -5.14 -3.94 -5.24
C PHE A 175 -5.53 -4.99 -6.31
N PRO A 176 -6.66 -4.86 -7.02
CA PRO A 176 -7.03 -5.84 -8.04
C PRO A 176 -6.02 -5.90 -9.19
N MET A 177 -5.55 -4.74 -9.68
CA MET A 177 -4.54 -4.68 -10.73
C MET A 177 -3.22 -5.34 -10.31
N GLY A 178 -2.82 -5.19 -9.06
CA GLY A 178 -1.60 -5.78 -8.52
C GLY A 178 -1.67 -7.30 -8.41
N VAL A 179 -2.83 -7.84 -7.99
CA VAL A 179 -3.07 -9.30 -7.97
C VAL A 179 -2.99 -9.89 -9.38
N ASP A 180 -3.67 -9.28 -10.35
CA ASP A 180 -3.63 -9.70 -11.75
C ASP A 180 -2.23 -9.56 -12.34
N GLY A 181 -1.54 -8.47 -12.03
CA GLY A 181 -0.16 -8.21 -12.43
C GLY A 181 0.82 -9.26 -11.88
N MET A 182 0.63 -9.69 -10.63
CA MET A 182 1.48 -10.74 -10.05
C MET A 182 1.31 -12.06 -10.79
N VAL A 183 0.07 -12.42 -11.13
CA VAL A 183 -0.21 -13.60 -11.95
C VAL A 183 0.42 -13.48 -13.34
N GLU A 184 0.29 -12.33 -13.99
CA GLU A 184 0.93 -12.07 -15.30
C GLU A 184 2.45 -12.18 -15.22
N ALA A 185 3.07 -11.66 -14.15
CA ALA A 185 4.51 -11.75 -13.93
C ALA A 185 4.97 -13.21 -13.82
N VAL A 186 4.23 -14.05 -13.06
CA VAL A 186 4.51 -15.49 -12.96
C VAL A 186 4.43 -16.17 -14.34
N GLU A 187 3.42 -15.85 -15.14
CA GLU A 187 3.29 -16.39 -16.50
C GLU A 187 4.45 -15.96 -17.42
N LEU A 188 4.89 -14.71 -17.34
CA LEU A 188 6.04 -14.21 -18.10
C LEU A 188 7.32 -14.96 -17.74
N ILE A 189 7.54 -15.20 -16.44
CA ILE A 189 8.69 -15.96 -15.95
C ILE A 189 8.65 -17.39 -16.47
N LYS A 190 7.52 -18.08 -16.36
CA LYS A 190 7.36 -19.47 -16.85
C LYS A 190 7.62 -19.59 -18.35
N LYS A 191 7.27 -18.56 -19.13
CA LYS A 191 7.52 -18.51 -20.58
C LYS A 191 8.94 -18.08 -20.93
N GLY A 192 9.81 -17.77 -19.97
CA GLY A 192 11.14 -17.20 -20.20
C GLY A 192 11.11 -15.82 -20.89
N LYS A 193 10.01 -15.08 -20.73
CA LYS A 193 9.78 -13.76 -21.35
C LYS A 193 9.75 -12.61 -20.35
N ALA A 194 10.08 -12.85 -19.10
CA ALA A 194 10.13 -11.84 -18.07
C ALA A 194 11.32 -10.90 -18.27
N PRO A 195 11.10 -9.60 -18.55
CA PRO A 195 12.20 -8.66 -18.75
C PRO A 195 12.89 -8.32 -17.41
N ARG A 196 14.08 -7.73 -17.51
CA ARG A 196 14.83 -7.11 -16.43
C ARG A 196 15.25 -5.71 -16.87
N ILE A 197 14.31 -4.76 -16.81
CA ILE A 197 14.53 -3.39 -17.27
C ILE A 197 15.16 -2.58 -16.12
N PRO A 198 16.41 -2.08 -16.25
CA PRO A 198 17.03 -1.26 -15.23
C PRO A 198 16.20 -0.01 -14.94
N GLN A 199 16.11 0.37 -13.67
CA GLN A 199 15.48 1.64 -13.29
C GLN A 199 16.42 2.82 -13.59
N ASP A 200 15.85 3.95 -14.00
CA ASP A 200 16.56 5.21 -14.19
C ASP A 200 16.65 5.95 -12.84
N ASP A 201 17.77 5.77 -12.14
CA ASP A 201 17.98 6.36 -10.82
C ASP A 201 17.95 7.90 -10.79
N SER A 202 18.13 8.55 -11.94
CA SER A 202 18.00 10.02 -12.03
C SER A 202 16.57 10.51 -11.79
N LYS A 203 15.58 9.62 -11.91
CA LYS A 203 14.16 9.89 -11.68
C LYS A 203 13.66 9.33 -10.33
N ALA A 204 14.54 8.71 -9.55
CA ALA A 204 14.15 8.08 -8.31
C ALA A 204 13.75 9.11 -7.25
N THR A 205 12.68 8.80 -6.53
CA THR A 205 12.31 9.53 -5.31
C THR A 205 12.18 8.56 -4.15
N TYR A 206 12.56 9.05 -2.97
CA TYR A 206 12.46 8.33 -1.71
C TYR A 206 11.74 9.22 -0.71
N GLU A 207 10.63 8.77 -0.20
CA GLU A 207 9.91 9.46 0.84
C GLU A 207 9.94 8.68 2.16
N PRO A 208 9.89 9.38 3.30
CA PRO A 208 9.81 8.72 4.61
C PRO A 208 8.47 7.99 4.77
N PRO A 209 8.34 7.06 5.72
CA PRO A 209 7.05 6.51 6.09
C PRO A 209 6.04 7.62 6.40
N CYS A 210 4.83 7.53 5.83
CA CYS A 210 3.73 8.44 6.12
C CYS A 210 3.15 8.11 7.50
N ASP A 211 3.77 8.65 8.52
CA ASP A 211 3.35 8.53 9.92
C ASP A 211 2.84 9.85 10.49
N ASP A 212 2.66 9.94 11.79
CA ASP A 212 2.18 11.14 12.46
C ASP A 212 3.06 12.38 12.27
N ARG A 213 4.35 12.22 11.94
CA ARG A 213 5.26 13.35 11.64
C ARG A 213 4.88 14.03 10.33
N VAL A 214 4.43 13.25 9.35
CA VAL A 214 3.96 13.73 8.05
C VAL A 214 2.50 14.20 8.12
N ALA A 215 1.66 13.50 8.88
CA ALA A 215 0.21 13.66 8.89
C ALA A 215 -0.30 14.91 9.63
N SER A 216 0.58 15.75 10.17
CA SER A 216 0.19 16.98 10.88
C SER A 216 -0.28 18.05 9.91
N VAL A 217 -1.52 18.54 10.07
CA VAL A 217 -2.13 19.55 9.19
C VAL A 217 -1.61 20.93 9.54
N ASN A 218 -1.05 21.61 8.55
CA ASN A 218 -0.72 23.03 8.62
C ASN A 218 -1.73 23.83 7.76
N PHE A 219 -2.68 24.49 8.39
CA PHE A 219 -3.73 25.25 7.71
C PHE A 219 -3.22 26.52 7.00
N GLU A 220 -2.00 26.97 7.27
CA GLU A 220 -1.36 28.12 6.58
C GLU A 220 -0.87 27.75 5.16
N LYS A 221 -0.83 26.47 4.81
CA LYS A 221 -0.51 26.01 3.46
C LYS A 221 -1.67 26.24 2.50
N ALA A 222 -1.38 26.21 1.20
CA ALA A 222 -2.41 26.32 0.18
C ALA A 222 -3.47 25.21 0.33
N ILE A 223 -4.72 25.54 0.00
CA ILE A 223 -5.86 24.61 0.15
C ILE A 223 -5.58 23.25 -0.52
N ARG A 224 -4.91 23.24 -1.67
CA ARG A 224 -4.56 22.00 -2.40
C ARG A 224 -3.62 21.12 -1.59
N ASP A 225 -2.63 21.71 -0.93
CA ASP A 225 -1.66 20.94 -0.12
C ASP A 225 -2.32 20.34 1.11
N VAL A 226 -3.20 21.12 1.77
CA VAL A 226 -3.97 20.64 2.93
C VAL A 226 -4.92 19.53 2.51
N TYR A 227 -5.61 19.69 1.41
CA TYR A 227 -6.53 18.69 0.85
C TYR A 227 -5.80 17.40 0.49
N ASN A 228 -4.70 17.50 -0.25
CA ASN A 228 -3.90 16.35 -0.66
C ASN A 228 -3.30 15.60 0.55
N LEU A 229 -2.86 16.33 1.59
CA LEU A 229 -2.39 15.69 2.82
C LEU A 229 -3.50 14.88 3.49
N ILE A 230 -4.71 15.46 3.62
CA ILE A 230 -5.80 14.76 4.31
C ILE A 230 -6.23 13.51 3.53
N ARG A 231 -6.49 13.62 2.23
CA ARG A 231 -6.89 12.47 1.41
C ARG A 231 -5.77 11.45 1.23
N GLY A 232 -4.50 11.90 1.17
CA GLY A 232 -3.34 11.03 1.10
C GLY A 232 -3.04 10.29 2.41
N CYS A 233 -3.53 10.77 3.54
CA CYS A 233 -3.46 10.09 4.82
C CYS A 233 -4.73 9.25 5.15
N ASP A 234 -5.77 9.29 4.32
CA ASP A 234 -7.02 8.55 4.56
C ASP A 234 -6.97 7.15 3.89
N PRO A 235 -7.17 6.04 4.60
CA PRO A 235 -7.58 5.91 5.99
C PRO A 235 -6.44 5.87 7.03
N GLN A 236 -5.19 5.76 6.60
CA GLN A 236 -4.02 5.61 7.46
C GLN A 236 -2.88 6.54 7.02
N PRO A 237 -2.21 7.23 7.95
CA PRO A 237 -2.44 7.24 9.41
C PRO A 237 -3.66 8.08 9.84
N GLY A 238 -4.28 8.82 8.93
CA GLY A 238 -5.27 9.86 9.17
C GLY A 238 -4.60 11.21 9.52
N ALA A 239 -4.72 12.20 8.62
CA ALA A 239 -4.19 13.53 8.89
C ALA A 239 -4.80 14.12 10.15
N TYR A 240 -4.03 14.86 10.94
CA TYR A 240 -4.49 15.32 12.24
C TYR A 240 -4.11 16.77 12.53
N THR A 241 -4.86 17.33 13.45
CA THR A 241 -4.56 18.59 14.13
C THR A 241 -4.75 18.45 15.64
N THR A 242 -4.59 19.55 16.38
CA THR A 242 -4.87 19.60 17.81
C THR A 242 -6.02 20.57 18.11
N PHE A 243 -6.82 20.22 19.10
CA PHE A 243 -7.83 21.10 19.67
C PHE A 243 -7.97 20.81 21.18
N ARG A 244 -7.75 21.82 22.02
CA ARG A 244 -7.79 21.69 23.49
C ARG A 244 -6.94 20.51 23.98
N ALA A 245 -5.70 20.42 23.50
CA ALA A 245 -4.72 19.37 23.80
C ALA A 245 -5.12 17.94 23.35
N LYS A 246 -6.24 17.75 22.65
CA LYS A 246 -6.63 16.48 22.04
C LYS A 246 -6.18 16.45 20.59
N ARG A 247 -5.79 15.24 20.11
CA ARG A 247 -5.49 15.01 18.70
C ARG A 247 -6.79 14.70 17.96
N ILE A 248 -7.06 15.44 16.88
CA ILE A 248 -8.25 15.30 16.05
C ILE A 248 -7.80 14.85 14.66
N ARG A 249 -8.23 13.67 14.22
CA ARG A 249 -7.95 13.18 12.87
C ARG A 249 -9.11 13.44 11.93
N PHE A 250 -8.79 13.73 10.67
CA PHE A 250 -9.72 14.10 9.61
C PHE A 250 -9.85 13.00 8.56
N TYR A 251 -11.08 12.81 8.09
CA TYR A 251 -11.44 11.87 7.04
C TYR A 251 -12.59 12.44 6.21
N ASP A 252 -12.80 11.90 5.01
CA ASP A 252 -13.86 12.32 4.12
C ASP A 252 -13.79 13.82 3.85
N VAL A 253 -12.68 14.24 3.24
CA VAL A 253 -12.38 15.65 2.97
C VAL A 253 -12.87 16.06 1.59
N LYS A 254 -13.41 17.29 1.49
CA LYS A 254 -13.64 18.02 0.23
C LYS A 254 -13.01 19.41 0.30
N MET A 255 -12.67 19.98 -0.84
CA MET A 255 -12.13 21.34 -0.89
C MET A 255 -13.01 22.24 -1.75
N PHE A 256 -13.13 23.50 -1.30
CA PHE A 256 -13.87 24.56 -1.98
C PHE A 256 -12.98 25.80 -2.09
N PRO A 257 -12.27 25.98 -3.22
CA PRO A 257 -11.48 27.18 -3.45
C PRO A 257 -12.35 28.43 -3.43
N SER A 258 -11.98 29.44 -2.65
CA SER A 258 -12.71 30.70 -2.52
C SER A 258 -11.82 31.75 -1.87
N THR A 259 -12.24 33.02 -2.00
CA THR A 259 -11.69 34.07 -1.17
C THR A 259 -12.45 34.08 0.16
N ILE A 260 -11.75 33.88 1.27
CA ILE A 260 -12.35 33.89 2.61
C ILE A 260 -11.54 34.79 3.54
N GLU A 261 -12.23 35.68 4.24
CA GLU A 261 -11.66 36.58 5.25
C GLU A 261 -11.68 35.97 6.64
N LYS A 262 -11.18 34.74 6.74
CA LYS A 262 -11.11 33.96 7.98
C LYS A 262 -9.68 33.51 8.22
N GLN A 263 -9.31 33.34 9.49
CA GLN A 263 -7.96 32.85 9.79
C GLN A 263 -7.83 31.35 9.48
N PRO A 264 -6.69 30.92 8.93
CA PRO A 264 -6.45 29.50 8.70
C PRO A 264 -6.63 28.67 9.98
N GLY A 265 -7.40 27.57 9.86
CA GLY A 265 -7.81 26.72 11.00
C GLY A 265 -9.10 27.15 11.70
N GLU A 266 -9.68 28.31 11.38
CA GLU A 266 -10.94 28.78 11.96
C GLU A 266 -12.13 27.95 11.47
N ILE A 267 -13.03 27.57 12.39
CA ILE A 267 -14.28 26.87 12.11
C ILE A 267 -15.26 27.84 11.50
N VAL A 268 -15.64 27.61 10.23
CA VAL A 268 -16.54 28.45 9.45
C VAL A 268 -17.99 28.04 9.66
N SER A 269 -18.27 26.73 9.62
CA SER A 269 -19.59 26.17 9.89
C SER A 269 -19.50 24.78 10.51
N ILE A 270 -20.57 24.41 11.21
CA ILE A 270 -20.80 23.06 11.75
C ILE A 270 -22.19 22.63 11.28
N GLU A 271 -22.21 21.69 10.34
CA GLU A 271 -23.43 21.20 9.71
C GLU A 271 -23.64 19.72 10.05
N GLU A 272 -24.80 19.16 9.74
CA GLU A 272 -25.13 17.77 10.02
C GLU A 272 -24.07 16.80 9.43
N ARG A 273 -23.58 17.07 8.23
CA ARG A 273 -22.70 16.18 7.47
C ARG A 273 -21.27 16.69 7.31
N SER A 274 -20.96 17.89 7.82
CA SER A 274 -19.63 18.47 7.66
C SER A 274 -19.27 19.53 8.68
N ILE A 275 -17.97 19.68 8.92
CA ILE A 275 -17.35 20.87 9.52
C ILE A 275 -16.54 21.56 8.44
N GLN A 276 -16.77 22.85 8.25
CA GLN A 276 -16.01 23.67 7.33
C GLN A 276 -14.92 24.43 8.09
N ILE A 277 -13.69 24.34 7.56
CA ILE A 277 -12.49 24.92 8.17
C ILE A 277 -11.82 25.82 7.15
N ALA A 278 -11.55 27.07 7.55
CA ALA A 278 -10.83 28.01 6.72
C ALA A 278 -9.37 27.59 6.51
N VAL A 279 -8.90 27.71 5.28
CA VAL A 279 -7.50 27.49 4.90
C VAL A 279 -7.08 28.56 3.89
N LYS A 280 -5.78 28.69 3.66
CA LYS A 280 -5.30 29.65 2.67
C LYS A 280 -5.81 29.28 1.26
N GLY A 281 -6.69 30.11 0.72
CA GLY A 281 -7.27 29.95 -0.62
C GLY A 281 -8.63 29.25 -0.64
N GLY A 282 -9.32 29.10 0.50
CA GLY A 282 -10.69 28.62 0.57
C GLY A 282 -11.07 27.87 1.83
N VAL A 283 -11.92 26.88 1.69
CA VAL A 283 -12.48 26.08 2.78
C VAL A 283 -12.27 24.60 2.50
N ILE A 284 -11.83 23.86 3.51
CA ILE A 284 -11.92 22.39 3.52
C ILE A 284 -13.16 21.97 4.32
N GLN A 285 -13.84 20.95 3.83
CA GLN A 285 -15.01 20.36 4.45
C GLN A 285 -14.64 18.96 4.93
N ILE A 286 -14.87 18.65 6.19
CA ILE A 286 -14.55 17.37 6.82
C ILE A 286 -15.84 16.64 7.17
N GLY A 287 -16.04 15.44 6.62
CA GLY A 287 -17.22 14.62 6.84
C GLY A 287 -17.14 13.68 8.03
N LYS A 288 -15.94 13.26 8.43
CA LYS A 288 -15.73 12.39 9.61
C LYS A 288 -14.49 12.80 10.38
N LEU A 289 -14.59 12.71 11.71
CA LEU A 289 -13.52 13.06 12.62
C LEU A 289 -13.30 11.96 13.66
N ARG A 290 -12.09 11.89 14.21
CA ARG A 290 -11.75 10.95 15.27
C ARG A 290 -10.91 11.65 16.32
N VAL A 291 -11.32 11.56 17.58
CA VAL A 291 -10.55 12.06 18.72
C VAL A 291 -9.58 10.95 19.16
N ASP A 292 -8.31 11.24 19.21
CA ASP A 292 -7.25 10.31 19.66
C ASP A 292 -7.37 8.90 19.00
N LYS A 293 -7.63 7.88 19.84
CA LYS A 293 -7.81 6.48 19.42
C LYS A 293 -9.28 6.04 19.35
N GLY A 294 -10.22 6.99 19.50
CA GLY A 294 -11.66 6.70 19.47
C GLY A 294 -12.16 6.27 18.09
N GLU A 295 -13.47 6.19 17.97
CA GLU A 295 -14.14 5.87 16.70
C GLU A 295 -14.23 7.09 15.77
N LYS A 296 -14.47 6.83 14.48
CA LYS A 296 -14.79 7.87 13.50
C LYS A 296 -16.25 8.26 13.67
N ILE A 297 -16.49 9.51 14.06
CA ILE A 297 -17.82 10.04 14.32
C ILE A 297 -18.19 11.17 13.35
N GLY A 298 -19.47 11.48 13.27
CA GLY A 298 -19.98 12.58 12.46
C GLY A 298 -19.68 13.96 13.04
N PRO A 299 -19.84 15.04 12.23
CA PRO A 299 -19.50 16.41 12.58
C PRO A 299 -20.21 16.94 13.83
N VAL A 300 -21.52 16.76 13.93
CA VAL A 300 -22.33 17.26 15.06
C VAL A 300 -22.01 16.53 16.36
N GLU A 301 -21.85 15.22 16.30
CA GLU A 301 -21.44 14.42 17.46
C GLU A 301 -20.04 14.81 17.93
N PHE A 302 -19.11 14.96 16.98
CA PHE A 302 -17.78 15.44 17.28
C PHE A 302 -17.80 16.81 17.95
N ALA A 303 -18.50 17.79 17.37
CA ALA A 303 -18.57 19.15 17.90
C ALA A 303 -19.09 19.16 19.34
N LYS A 304 -20.13 18.36 19.65
CA LYS A 304 -20.65 18.19 21.02
C LYS A 304 -19.60 17.56 21.94
N SER A 305 -18.87 16.55 21.49
CA SER A 305 -17.92 15.78 22.32
C SER A 305 -16.71 16.59 22.80
N VAL A 306 -16.37 17.68 22.09
CA VAL A 306 -15.22 18.55 22.39
C VAL A 306 -15.63 20.01 22.64
N ASP A 307 -16.94 20.32 22.70
CA ASP A 307 -17.51 21.68 22.80
C ASP A 307 -16.91 22.63 21.74
N LEU A 308 -16.92 22.18 20.46
CA LEU A 308 -16.44 22.96 19.32
C LEU A 308 -17.53 23.96 18.88
N LYS A 309 -17.13 25.21 18.62
CA LYS A 309 -18.02 26.29 18.20
C LYS A 309 -17.51 26.94 16.90
N ILE A 310 -18.44 27.56 16.16
CA ILE A 310 -18.07 28.43 15.05
C ILE A 310 -17.19 29.57 15.57
N GLY A 311 -16.09 29.84 14.87
CA GLY A 311 -15.06 30.80 15.28
C GLY A 311 -13.94 30.19 16.15
N ASP A 312 -14.10 28.97 16.69
CA ASP A 312 -12.96 28.25 17.29
C ASP A 312 -11.89 27.96 16.24
N ARG A 313 -10.66 27.71 16.67
CA ARG A 313 -9.54 27.49 15.76
C ARG A 313 -8.78 26.21 16.11
N PHE A 314 -8.61 25.33 15.13
CA PHE A 314 -7.72 24.19 15.21
C PHE A 314 -6.23 24.61 15.12
N GLY A 315 -5.34 23.79 15.69
CA GLY A 315 -3.90 23.99 15.63
C GLY A 315 -3.36 25.06 16.59
N LYS A 316 -4.19 25.57 17.47
CA LYS A 316 -3.78 26.40 18.61
C LYS A 316 -3.81 25.56 19.88
N GLY A 317 -2.66 25.21 20.43
CA GLY A 317 -2.55 24.46 21.69
C GLY A 317 -1.23 23.74 21.74
#